data_96be466715c0fb812afbe592623a8a76
#
_entry.id   96be466715c0fb812afbe592623a8a76
#
_cell.length_a   1.000
_cell.length_b   1.000
_cell.length_c   1.000
_cell.angle_alpha   90.00
_cell.angle_beta   90.00
_cell.angle_gamma   90.00
#
_symmetry.space_group_name_H-M   'P 1'
#
loop_
_entity.id
_entity.type
_entity.pdbx_description
1 polymer ?
#
loop_
_entity_poly.entity_id
_entity_poly.type
_entity_poly.pdbx_seq_one_letter_code
_entity_poly.pdbx_strand_id
1 'polypeptide(L)'
;IMSFLTIDKVKIVGLAACVPPTVEENLTLPIFTDESEAKKVIASTGIERKRVVKPGTTASDLSFQAINKLLSRLHWSADSVDALIYVCTSRDYIAPITSAILQDRLGFRNDCYCLDLPLGCSGWVYGMSNLCSLLSHGQLKRGLLVCAETNSLNRSPKDKTVKPLFGDAATVTALEYDEEWNHP
;
A
#
# COMPACT_ATOMS: atom_id res chain seq x y z
N ILE A 1 9.74 7.71 -27.34
CA ILE A 1 9.16 8.94 -26.75
C ILE A 1 8.60 8.52 -25.39
N MET A 2 9.10 9.12 -24.32
CA MET A 2 8.53 8.94 -22.98
C MET A 2 7.44 9.98 -22.76
N SER A 3 6.35 9.56 -22.12
CA SER A 3 5.32 10.48 -21.66
C SER A 3 5.77 11.12 -20.35
N PHE A 4 5.60 12.42 -20.23
CA PHE A 4 5.87 13.19 -19.03
C PHE A 4 4.56 13.74 -18.48
N LEU A 5 4.40 13.67 -17.17
CA LEU A 5 3.31 14.31 -16.44
C LEU A 5 3.93 15.19 -15.36
N THR A 6 3.74 16.48 -15.47
CA THR A 6 4.13 17.43 -14.43
C THR A 6 2.89 17.88 -13.69
N ILE A 7 2.93 17.79 -12.38
CA ILE A 7 1.80 18.18 -11.51
C ILE A 7 2.33 19.11 -10.44
N ASP A 8 1.78 20.31 -10.41
CA ASP A 8 2.11 21.34 -9.44
C ASP A 8 1.08 21.37 -8.31
N LYS A 9 1.38 22.12 -7.26
CA LYS A 9 0.48 22.44 -6.15
C LYS A 9 0.05 21.24 -5.29
N VAL A 10 0.79 20.13 -5.36
CA VAL A 10 0.53 18.95 -4.51
C VAL A 10 1.82 18.52 -3.84
N LYS A 11 1.80 18.40 -2.53
CA LYS A 11 2.96 17.97 -1.74
C LYS A 11 2.68 16.68 -0.97
N ILE A 12 3.73 15.88 -0.76
CA ILE A 12 3.71 14.76 0.17
C ILE A 12 3.89 15.34 1.58
N VAL A 13 2.91 15.11 2.46
CA VAL A 13 2.94 15.63 3.84
C VAL A 13 3.19 14.54 4.87
N GLY A 14 3.13 13.27 4.49
CA GLY A 14 3.42 12.20 5.42
C GLY A 14 3.41 10.82 4.81
N LEU A 15 4.09 9.91 5.49
CA LEU A 15 4.18 8.49 5.16
C LEU A 15 4.02 7.67 6.43
N ALA A 16 3.29 6.57 6.34
CA ALA A 16 3.27 5.55 7.38
C ALA A 16 3.22 4.16 6.77
N ALA A 17 3.62 3.16 7.57
CA ALA A 17 3.55 1.77 7.20
C ALA A 17 3.03 0.92 8.36
N CYS A 18 2.38 -0.16 8.02
CA CYS A 18 2.00 -1.24 8.92
C CYS A 18 2.51 -2.56 8.37
N VAL A 19 3.22 -3.32 9.21
CA VAL A 19 3.70 -4.66 8.89
C VAL A 19 3.21 -5.66 9.94
N PRO A 20 2.96 -6.92 9.57
CA PRO A 20 2.58 -7.94 10.53
C PRO A 20 3.69 -8.20 11.56
N PRO A 21 3.34 -8.66 12.77
CA PRO A 21 4.34 -8.98 13.80
C PRO A 21 5.11 -10.27 13.50
N THR A 22 4.52 -11.20 12.74
CA THR A 22 5.15 -12.51 12.46
C THR A 22 6.28 -12.36 11.45
N VAL A 23 7.44 -12.91 11.81
CA VAL A 23 8.61 -13.00 10.94
C VAL A 23 8.72 -14.42 10.40
N GLU A 24 8.97 -14.56 9.11
CA GLU A 24 9.29 -15.81 8.44
C GLU A 24 10.73 -15.72 7.93
N GLU A 25 11.58 -16.63 8.39
CA GLU A 25 13.00 -16.71 8.01
C GLU A 25 13.15 -17.57 6.75
N ASN A 26 13.76 -17.03 5.71
CA ASN A 26 13.93 -17.77 4.46
C ASN A 26 14.89 -18.96 4.60
N LEU A 27 15.87 -18.88 5.52
CA LEU A 27 16.83 -19.96 5.75
C LEU A 27 16.17 -21.26 6.22
N THR A 28 15.06 -21.14 6.96
CA THR A 28 14.37 -22.29 7.59
C THR A 28 13.06 -22.65 6.91
N LEU A 29 12.81 -22.12 5.70
CA LEU A 29 11.60 -22.44 4.95
C LEU A 29 11.57 -23.93 4.58
N PRO A 30 10.49 -24.66 4.94
CA PRO A 30 10.41 -26.10 4.69
C PRO A 30 10.31 -26.48 3.20
N ILE A 31 10.25 -25.49 2.33
CA ILE A 31 10.19 -25.64 0.88
C ILE A 31 11.56 -26.00 0.27
N PHE A 32 12.66 -25.68 0.96
CA PHE A 32 14.01 -26.01 0.51
C PHE A 32 14.41 -27.42 0.93
N THR A 33 15.17 -28.09 0.10
CA THR A 33 15.65 -29.46 0.37
C THR A 33 16.77 -29.47 1.42
N ASP A 34 17.56 -28.39 1.41
CA ASP A 34 18.67 -28.21 2.34
C ASP A 34 19.02 -26.72 2.53
N GLU A 35 19.87 -26.45 3.50
CA GLU A 35 20.31 -25.09 3.83
C GLU A 35 21.13 -24.43 2.71
N SER A 36 21.83 -25.23 1.89
CA SER A 36 22.62 -24.70 0.76
C SER A 36 21.72 -24.10 -0.31
N GLU A 37 20.57 -24.75 -0.59
CA GLU A 37 19.57 -24.22 -1.52
C GLU A 37 18.98 -22.90 -0.99
N ALA A 38 18.61 -22.84 0.29
CA ALA A 38 18.11 -21.61 0.92
C ALA A 38 19.13 -20.46 0.84
N LYS A 39 20.40 -20.73 1.15
CA LYS A 39 21.49 -19.74 1.07
C LYS A 39 21.68 -19.19 -0.34
N LYS A 40 21.56 -20.02 -1.37
CA LYS A 40 21.64 -19.55 -2.78
C LYS A 40 20.52 -18.58 -3.12
N VAL A 41 19.29 -18.87 -2.68
CA VAL A 41 18.14 -17.98 -2.89
C VAL A 41 18.33 -16.66 -2.14
N ILE A 42 18.76 -16.72 -0.87
CA ILE A 42 19.04 -15.53 -0.07
C ILE A 42 20.14 -14.69 -0.75
N ALA A 43 21.24 -15.32 -1.19
CA ALA A 43 22.34 -14.61 -1.84
C ALA A 43 21.91 -13.94 -3.17
N SER A 44 20.98 -14.55 -3.92
CA SER A 44 20.49 -13.99 -5.18
C SER A 44 19.44 -12.88 -5.00
N THR A 45 18.65 -12.93 -3.91
CA THR A 45 17.54 -11.99 -3.68
C THR A 45 17.85 -10.91 -2.66
N GLY A 46 18.80 -11.16 -1.76
CA GLY A 46 19.09 -10.30 -0.61
C GLY A 46 18.05 -10.41 0.51
N ILE A 47 17.07 -11.32 0.39
CA ILE A 47 15.95 -11.41 1.34
C ILE A 47 16.22 -12.57 2.34
N GLU A 48 16.61 -12.21 3.54
CA GLU A 48 16.83 -13.18 4.64
C GLU A 48 15.52 -13.53 5.35
N ARG A 49 14.67 -12.53 5.55
CA ARG A 49 13.42 -12.65 6.31
C ARG A 49 12.35 -11.70 5.80
N LYS A 50 11.11 -12.01 6.05
CA LYS A 50 9.96 -11.19 5.68
C LYS A 50 8.88 -11.22 6.75
N ARG A 51 7.98 -10.26 6.69
CA ARG A 51 6.80 -10.19 7.55
C ARG A 51 5.62 -10.84 6.85
N VAL A 52 4.86 -11.66 7.57
CA VAL A 52 3.70 -12.37 7.02
C VAL A 52 2.51 -12.27 7.95
N VAL A 53 1.32 -12.13 7.40
CA VAL A 53 0.07 -12.11 8.15
C VAL A 53 -0.31 -13.52 8.62
N LYS A 54 -1.12 -13.57 9.67
CA LYS A 54 -1.84 -14.80 10.03
C LYS A 54 -3.10 -14.94 9.16
N PRO A 55 -3.57 -16.18 8.94
CA PRO A 55 -4.88 -16.39 8.29
C PRO A 55 -5.97 -15.56 8.95
N GLY A 56 -6.82 -14.94 8.13
CA GLY A 56 -7.90 -14.05 8.59
C GLY A 56 -7.52 -12.57 8.72
N THR A 57 -6.25 -12.21 8.51
CA THR A 57 -5.82 -10.80 8.41
C THR A 57 -5.76 -10.40 6.95
N THR A 58 -6.42 -9.31 6.60
CA THR A 58 -6.50 -8.82 5.21
C THR A 58 -5.56 -7.65 4.94
N ALA A 59 -5.40 -7.31 3.66
CA ALA A 59 -4.63 -6.13 3.26
C ALA A 59 -5.30 -4.84 3.76
N SER A 60 -6.64 -4.79 3.83
CA SER A 60 -7.36 -3.64 4.41
C SER A 60 -7.15 -3.49 5.91
N ASP A 61 -6.94 -4.58 6.65
CA ASP A 61 -6.65 -4.49 8.09
C ASP A 61 -5.32 -3.81 8.36
N LEU A 62 -4.27 -4.17 7.60
CA LEU A 62 -2.98 -3.49 7.68
C LEU A 62 -3.10 -2.02 7.27
N SER A 63 -3.88 -1.75 6.22
CA SER A 63 -4.12 -0.39 5.70
C SER A 63 -4.84 0.47 6.72
N PHE A 64 -5.87 -0.06 7.37
CA PHE A 64 -6.60 0.63 8.44
C PHE A 64 -5.67 1.10 9.56
N GLN A 65 -4.75 0.25 10.00
CA GLN A 65 -3.79 0.60 11.04
C GLN A 65 -2.79 1.67 10.57
N ALA A 66 -2.28 1.55 9.33
CA ALA A 66 -1.35 2.52 8.77
C ALA A 66 -2.00 3.91 8.61
N ILE A 67 -3.25 3.94 8.10
CA ILE A 67 -4.02 5.19 7.90
C ILE A 67 -4.28 5.88 9.24
N ASN A 68 -4.84 5.18 10.22
CA ASN A 68 -5.13 5.76 11.54
C ASN A 68 -3.87 6.36 12.18
N LYS A 69 -2.74 5.66 12.10
CA LYS A 69 -1.47 6.16 12.61
C LYS A 69 -1.02 7.45 11.90
N LEU A 70 -1.19 7.51 10.57
CA LEU A 70 -0.80 8.68 9.78
C LEU A 70 -1.73 9.87 10.08
N LEU A 71 -3.05 9.66 10.07
CA LEU A 71 -4.03 10.71 10.40
C LEU A 71 -3.77 11.32 11.77
N SER A 72 -3.52 10.47 12.78
CA SER A 72 -3.18 10.93 14.13
C SER A 72 -1.91 11.80 14.15
N ARG A 73 -0.86 11.44 13.41
CA ARG A 73 0.39 12.19 13.33
C ARG A 73 0.25 13.53 12.60
N LEU A 74 -0.59 13.57 11.58
CA LEU A 74 -0.87 14.78 10.80
C LEU A 74 -1.93 15.67 11.46
N HIS A 75 -2.55 15.21 12.55
CA HIS A 75 -3.72 15.85 13.16
C HIS A 75 -4.86 16.08 12.16
N TRP A 76 -5.02 15.13 11.22
CA TRP A 76 -6.12 15.14 10.27
C TRP A 76 -7.33 14.42 10.84
N SER A 77 -8.50 15.05 10.80
CA SER A 77 -9.76 14.37 11.07
C SER A 77 -10.17 13.49 9.88
N ALA A 78 -10.96 12.47 10.12
CA ALA A 78 -11.51 11.63 9.07
C ALA A 78 -12.28 12.45 8.01
N ASP A 79 -13.05 13.46 8.44
CA ASP A 79 -13.81 14.35 7.57
C ASP A 79 -12.95 15.23 6.66
N SER A 80 -11.66 15.34 6.93
CA SER A 80 -10.75 16.16 6.13
C SER A 80 -10.14 15.44 4.92
N VAL A 81 -10.39 14.13 4.79
CA VAL A 81 -9.88 13.33 3.67
C VAL A 81 -10.87 13.36 2.52
N ASP A 82 -10.43 13.89 1.39
CA ASP A 82 -11.26 14.08 0.19
C ASP A 82 -11.12 12.94 -0.83
N ALA A 83 -9.99 12.23 -0.83
CA ALA A 83 -9.73 11.14 -1.77
C ALA A 83 -8.93 10.00 -1.14
N LEU A 84 -9.28 8.76 -1.49
CA LEU A 84 -8.59 7.54 -1.12
C LEU A 84 -8.35 6.68 -2.36
N ILE A 85 -7.09 6.55 -2.77
CA ILE A 85 -6.69 5.61 -3.82
C ILE A 85 -6.02 4.40 -3.18
N TYR A 86 -6.50 3.22 -3.53
CA TYR A 86 -6.03 1.95 -2.99
C TYR A 86 -5.40 1.08 -4.07
N VAL A 87 -4.13 0.78 -3.93
CA VAL A 87 -3.35 -0.05 -4.84
C VAL A 87 -3.11 -1.41 -4.21
N CYS A 88 -3.66 -2.46 -4.81
CA CYS A 88 -3.57 -3.81 -4.27
C CYS A 88 -3.89 -4.86 -5.32
N THR A 89 -3.13 -5.95 -5.36
CA THR A 89 -3.45 -7.15 -6.15
C THR A 89 -4.10 -8.26 -5.31
N SER A 90 -3.89 -8.24 -3.98
CA SER A 90 -4.46 -9.17 -3.01
C SER A 90 -5.69 -8.58 -2.29
N ARG A 91 -6.65 -8.05 -3.07
CA ARG A 91 -7.85 -7.40 -2.56
C ARG A 91 -8.67 -8.32 -1.66
N ASP A 92 -9.35 -7.73 -0.66
CA ASP A 92 -10.21 -8.48 0.26
C ASP A 92 -11.41 -9.10 -0.47
N TYR A 93 -12.01 -8.33 -1.40
CA TYR A 93 -13.16 -8.73 -2.20
C TYR A 93 -13.01 -8.25 -3.65
N ILE A 94 -13.73 -8.88 -4.57
CA ILE A 94 -13.89 -8.38 -5.93
C ILE A 94 -14.78 -7.13 -5.93
N ALA A 95 -15.85 -7.17 -5.14
CA ALA A 95 -16.79 -6.09 -4.89
C ALA A 95 -17.42 -6.26 -3.48
N PRO A 96 -17.64 -5.17 -2.73
CA PRO A 96 -17.29 -3.79 -3.04
C PRO A 96 -15.78 -3.56 -3.13
N ILE A 97 -15.33 -2.43 -3.72
CA ILE A 97 -13.91 -2.05 -3.77
C ILE A 97 -13.36 -1.80 -2.37
N THR A 98 -12.07 -2.11 -2.16
CA THR A 98 -11.46 -2.05 -0.82
C THR A 98 -11.36 -0.62 -0.29
N SER A 99 -11.16 0.37 -1.15
CA SER A 99 -11.19 1.79 -0.75
C SER A 99 -12.54 2.21 -0.16
N ALA A 100 -13.67 1.71 -0.69
CA ALA A 100 -15.00 1.99 -0.12
C ALA A 100 -15.20 1.30 1.24
N ILE A 101 -14.68 0.09 1.42
CA ILE A 101 -14.69 -0.59 2.71
C ILE A 101 -13.87 0.20 3.74
N LEU A 102 -12.71 0.70 3.34
CA LEU A 102 -11.86 1.53 4.20
C LEU A 102 -12.49 2.89 4.49
N GLN A 103 -13.19 3.51 3.53
CA GLN A 103 -13.95 4.74 3.72
C GLN A 103 -14.93 4.61 4.89
N ASP A 104 -15.75 3.56 4.88
CA ASP A 104 -16.73 3.28 5.93
C ASP A 104 -16.04 2.98 7.28
N ARG A 105 -15.06 2.08 7.28
CA ARG A 105 -14.33 1.66 8.50
C ARG A 105 -13.59 2.81 9.18
N LEU A 106 -13.10 3.79 8.41
CA LEU A 106 -12.35 4.95 8.91
C LEU A 106 -13.24 6.14 9.23
N GLY A 107 -14.55 6.06 8.91
CA GLY A 107 -15.50 7.15 9.10
C GLY A 107 -15.23 8.35 8.19
N PHE A 108 -14.71 8.12 6.98
CA PHE A 108 -14.57 9.18 6.00
C PHE A 108 -15.94 9.63 5.49
N ARG A 109 -16.03 10.85 4.99
CA ARG A 109 -17.28 11.36 4.41
C ARG A 109 -17.75 10.48 3.24
N ASN A 110 -19.06 10.41 3.03
CA ASN A 110 -19.66 9.63 1.94
C ASN A 110 -19.30 10.17 0.54
N ASP A 111 -18.91 11.43 0.43
CA ASP A 111 -18.46 12.08 -0.81
C ASP A 111 -16.92 11.97 -0.99
N CYS A 112 -16.20 11.29 -0.13
CA CYS A 112 -14.79 10.98 -0.34
C CYS A 112 -14.62 10.15 -1.61
N TYR A 113 -13.77 10.61 -2.52
CA TYR A 113 -13.48 9.92 -3.78
C TYR A 113 -12.71 8.63 -3.49
N CYS A 114 -13.26 7.48 -3.85
CA CYS A 114 -12.66 6.16 -3.63
C CYS A 114 -12.35 5.46 -4.95
N LEU A 115 -11.11 4.97 -5.11
CA LEU A 115 -10.66 4.26 -6.31
C LEU A 115 -9.70 3.13 -5.95
N ASP A 116 -9.95 1.92 -6.48
CA ASP A 116 -9.00 0.81 -6.42
C ASP A 116 -8.24 0.68 -7.74
N LEU A 117 -6.92 0.52 -7.64
CA LEU A 117 -6.02 0.22 -8.77
C LEU A 117 -5.42 -1.18 -8.58
N PRO A 118 -5.82 -2.17 -9.40
CA PRO A 118 -5.30 -3.54 -9.30
C PRO A 118 -3.91 -3.65 -9.97
N LEU A 119 -2.94 -2.92 -9.43
CA LEU A 119 -1.57 -2.83 -9.93
C LEU A 119 -0.57 -3.34 -8.90
N GLY A 120 0.51 -3.95 -9.37
CA GLY A 120 1.63 -4.38 -8.55
C GLY A 120 2.75 -3.33 -8.49
N CYS A 121 3.95 -3.68 -8.98
CA CYS A 121 5.20 -2.91 -8.81
C CYS A 121 5.13 -1.44 -9.26
N SER A 122 4.38 -1.11 -10.30
CA SER A 122 4.18 0.25 -10.80
C SER A 122 3.06 1.00 -10.10
N GLY A 123 2.33 0.33 -9.21
CA GLY A 123 1.08 0.83 -8.62
C GLY A 123 1.23 2.14 -7.86
N TRP A 124 2.32 2.31 -7.11
CA TRP A 124 2.56 3.55 -6.38
C TRP A 124 2.69 4.75 -7.33
N VAL A 125 3.43 4.61 -8.43
CA VAL A 125 3.62 5.69 -9.41
C VAL A 125 2.30 6.05 -10.11
N TYR A 126 1.53 5.03 -10.52
CA TYR A 126 0.20 5.25 -11.11
C TYR A 126 -0.78 5.85 -10.10
N GLY A 127 -0.76 5.37 -8.87
CA GLY A 127 -1.58 5.92 -7.79
C GLY A 127 -1.23 7.39 -7.50
N MET A 128 0.08 7.71 -7.44
CA MET A 128 0.55 9.09 -7.27
C MET A 128 0.07 9.99 -8.42
N SER A 129 0.26 9.58 -9.67
CA SER A 129 -0.17 10.37 -10.82
C SER A 129 -1.67 10.64 -10.81
N ASN A 130 -2.49 9.65 -10.47
CA ASN A 130 -3.94 9.80 -10.35
C ASN A 130 -4.31 10.74 -9.20
N LEU A 131 -3.79 10.49 -8.00
CA LEU A 131 -4.15 11.28 -6.82
C LEU A 131 -3.67 12.73 -6.93
N CYS A 132 -2.43 12.94 -7.39
CA CYS A 132 -1.92 14.29 -7.63
C CYS A 132 -2.76 15.04 -8.68
N SER A 133 -3.17 14.38 -9.76
CA SER A 133 -4.04 14.99 -10.78
C SER A 133 -5.41 15.40 -10.20
N LEU A 134 -5.99 14.58 -9.31
CA LEU A 134 -7.25 14.91 -8.64
C LEU A 134 -7.10 16.14 -7.72
N LEU A 135 -5.99 16.24 -7.00
CA LEU A 135 -5.76 17.32 -6.04
C LEU A 135 -5.31 18.63 -6.71
N SER A 136 -4.60 18.59 -7.84
CA SER A 136 -3.94 19.74 -8.46
C SER A 136 -4.87 20.91 -8.81
N HIS A 137 -6.17 20.65 -8.94
CA HIS A 137 -7.19 21.68 -9.20
C HIS A 137 -7.70 22.38 -7.93
N GLY A 138 -7.29 21.92 -6.74
CA GLY A 138 -7.62 22.54 -5.47
C GLY A 138 -9.08 22.41 -5.00
N GLN A 139 -9.90 21.62 -5.69
CA GLN A 139 -11.25 21.27 -5.25
C GLN A 139 -11.21 20.18 -4.16
N LEU A 140 -10.36 19.17 -4.35
CA LEU A 140 -10.00 18.21 -3.33
C LEU A 140 -8.68 18.67 -2.70
N LYS A 141 -8.58 18.68 -1.38
CA LYS A 141 -7.44 19.25 -0.66
C LYS A 141 -6.51 18.19 -0.09
N ARG A 142 -7.05 17.07 0.37
CA ARG A 142 -6.31 16.02 1.09
C ARG A 142 -6.62 14.66 0.53
N GLY A 143 -5.58 13.92 0.19
CA GLY A 143 -5.72 12.58 -0.35
C GLY A 143 -4.77 11.58 0.28
N LEU A 144 -5.19 10.33 0.30
CA LEU A 144 -4.41 9.20 0.76
C LEU A 144 -4.18 8.22 -0.39
N LEU A 145 -2.92 7.89 -0.64
CA LEU A 145 -2.54 6.77 -1.50
C LEU A 145 -2.09 5.61 -0.62
N VAL A 146 -2.79 4.51 -0.71
CA VAL A 146 -2.49 3.28 0.01
C VAL A 146 -1.97 2.23 -0.95
N CYS A 147 -0.84 1.60 -0.62
CA CYS A 147 -0.34 0.42 -1.31
C CYS A 147 -0.24 -0.71 -0.28
N ALA A 148 -0.98 -1.78 -0.47
CA ALA A 148 -1.04 -2.87 0.48
C ALA A 148 -1.12 -4.23 -0.20
N GLU A 149 -0.46 -5.23 0.40
CA GLU A 149 -0.48 -6.60 -0.10
C GLU A 149 -0.43 -7.60 1.06
N THR A 150 -1.17 -8.70 0.91
CA THR A 150 -1.07 -9.92 1.73
C THR A 150 -0.72 -11.11 0.85
N ASN A 151 0.33 -10.95 0.05
CA ASN A 151 0.75 -11.91 -0.96
C ASN A 151 1.17 -13.26 -0.36
N SER A 152 1.58 -13.31 0.91
CA SER A 152 1.94 -14.56 1.58
C SER A 152 0.79 -15.56 1.63
N LEU A 153 -0.47 -15.08 1.65
CA LEU A 153 -1.67 -15.92 1.66
C LEU A 153 -2.07 -16.42 0.26
N ASN A 154 -1.75 -15.66 -0.78
CA ASN A 154 -2.22 -15.90 -2.15
C ASN A 154 -1.20 -16.65 -3.01
N ARG A 155 -0.01 -16.92 -2.49
CA ARG A 155 1.06 -17.63 -3.20
C ARG A 155 1.15 -19.08 -2.76
N SER A 156 1.47 -19.95 -3.70
CA SER A 156 1.67 -21.37 -3.38
C SER A 156 2.79 -21.54 -2.36
N PRO A 157 2.54 -22.22 -1.24
CA PRO A 157 3.58 -22.52 -0.25
C PRO A 157 4.67 -23.45 -0.78
N LYS A 158 4.43 -24.08 -1.96
CA LYS A 158 5.35 -25.01 -2.63
C LYS A 158 6.20 -24.36 -3.73
N ASP A 159 5.97 -23.07 -4.02
CA ASP A 159 6.69 -22.37 -5.08
C ASP A 159 7.99 -21.76 -4.53
N LYS A 160 9.10 -22.40 -4.83
CA LYS A 160 10.45 -22.00 -4.41
C LYS A 160 10.90 -20.65 -4.99
N THR A 161 10.29 -20.21 -6.09
CA THR A 161 10.68 -18.96 -6.75
C THR A 161 9.94 -17.76 -6.19
N VAL A 162 8.72 -17.95 -5.71
CA VAL A 162 7.84 -16.87 -5.27
C VAL A 162 7.72 -16.80 -3.75
N LYS A 163 7.61 -17.95 -3.06
CA LYS A 163 7.42 -17.99 -1.61
C LYS A 163 8.49 -17.22 -0.83
N PRO A 164 9.79 -17.28 -1.17
CA PRO A 164 10.82 -16.53 -0.44
C PRO A 164 10.81 -15.02 -0.69
N LEU A 165 10.17 -14.54 -1.77
CA LEU A 165 10.26 -13.14 -2.20
C LEU A 165 9.24 -12.23 -1.52
N PHE A 166 8.00 -12.71 -1.34
CA PHE A 166 6.89 -11.85 -0.97
C PHE A 166 6.56 -11.93 0.51
N GLY A 167 6.57 -10.77 1.16
CA GLY A 167 5.98 -10.54 2.48
C GLY A 167 4.70 -9.72 2.36
N ASP A 168 4.19 -9.28 3.50
CA ASP A 168 2.93 -8.56 3.64
C ASP A 168 3.17 -7.22 4.32
N ALA A 169 2.55 -6.19 3.79
CA ALA A 169 2.65 -4.84 4.34
C ALA A 169 1.52 -3.96 3.79
N ALA A 170 1.26 -2.86 4.49
CA ALA A 170 0.53 -1.72 3.96
C ALA A 170 1.36 -0.45 4.18
N THR A 171 1.35 0.42 3.19
CA THR A 171 1.92 1.76 3.27
C THR A 171 0.85 2.79 2.90
N VAL A 172 0.91 3.96 3.49
CA VAL A 172 0.05 5.08 3.16
C VAL A 172 0.89 6.34 2.97
N THR A 173 0.64 7.03 1.85
CA THR A 173 1.21 8.33 1.50
C THR A 173 0.10 9.37 1.58
N ALA A 174 0.28 10.40 2.39
CA ALA A 174 -0.65 11.53 2.49
C ALA A 174 -0.19 12.66 1.58
N LEU A 175 -1.10 13.16 0.77
CA LEU A 175 -0.91 14.28 -0.15
C LEU A 175 -1.84 15.43 0.24
N GLU A 176 -1.35 16.65 0.08
CA GLU A 176 -2.11 17.85 0.34
C GLU A 176 -1.93 18.85 -0.80
N TYR A 177 -3.03 19.48 -1.22
CA TYR A 177 -3.00 20.62 -2.14
C TYR A 177 -2.41 21.84 -1.41
N ASP A 178 -1.48 22.50 -2.08
CA ASP A 178 -0.89 23.76 -1.62
C ASP A 178 -0.70 24.68 -2.83
N GLU A 179 -1.45 25.76 -2.87
CA GLU A 179 -1.46 26.67 -4.02
C GLU A 179 -0.10 27.33 -4.29
N GLU A 180 0.72 27.49 -3.23
CA GLU A 180 2.04 28.11 -3.32
C GLU A 180 3.16 27.11 -3.65
N TRP A 181 2.84 25.81 -3.64
CA TRP A 181 3.82 24.75 -3.92
C TRP A 181 4.06 24.60 -5.42
N ASN A 182 5.20 25.13 -5.90
CA ASN A 182 5.61 25.14 -7.31
C ASN A 182 6.79 24.19 -7.59
N HIS A 183 7.04 23.21 -6.74
CA HIS A 183 8.09 22.21 -6.95
C HIS A 183 7.44 20.89 -7.38
N PRO A 184 7.93 20.28 -8.49
CA PRO A 184 7.44 18.98 -8.96
C PRO A 184 7.84 17.84 -8.02
#